data_7d292fa35ff26efb7f0c2066dffe97a8
#
_entry.id   7d292fa35ff26efb7f0c2066dffe97a8
#
_cell.length_a   1.000
_cell.length_b   1.000
_cell.length_c   1.000
_cell.angle_alpha   90.00
_cell.angle_beta   90.00
_cell.angle_gamma   90.00
#
_symmetry.space_group_name_H-M   'P 1'
#
loop_
_entity.id
_entity.type
_entity.pdbx_description
1 polymer ?
#
loop_
_entity_poly.entity_id
_entity_poly.type
_entity_poly.pdbx_seq_one_letter_code
_entity_poly.pdbx_strand_id
1 'polypeptide(L)'
;GSEMCIRDRHIASKNADYGESERYLIFQHNEYTQKPVLDENGHMILRDEYYLDGLNCDPFTFASECQELNSYYHKNQNFNEIKSHHYIISFDPKDRDECGLTGERAQQLGLTFAKKNFPGHQALICTHTDGHNESGNIHVHIVINSIRKYDVPEEPFMEYACESKAGYKHHLSTAYLAHLKQEVMDMCQKEGLHQVDLLTPAERKITEKEYWAQRRGQEKLDKFNQKMREDGITPKETKYQTEKQFLRDAIDSAAGIAKSPEEFSKILEEKYRIIFKISRGRYSYLHPDRKKYVTGRNLGTRYEEDFLMKTFMENTKSLSKKKKNVQEQPISDTATNLQQALSSDSSPIPVPFIFIKSDLRLVIDLQTCIKAQQSEAYAQKVKLTNLKQMAQTVAYIQEHGYDTRADFNAALTNAESQTSLARKKMKDTEQQLKNVNEQIHFTGQYLAYKDLYAQYRKSRNRNKFYEEHKAELSLYETALRVLKEKSNGQKLPSMKSLYQEKDRLTELREVQRSDFYSHRDQERELRTVDANIDMILGKKPEQEHHIEKEQNL
;
A
#
# COMPACT_ATOMS: atom_id res chain seq x y z
N GLY A 1 -10.04 -1.54 0.18
CA GLY A 1 -9.23 -1.56 -1.00
C GLY A 1 -7.91 -0.87 -0.74
N SER A 2 -6.83 -1.60 -0.93
CA SER A 2 -5.48 -1.09 -0.77
C SER A 2 -5.20 -0.03 -1.80
N GLU A 3 -4.90 1.16 -1.34
CA GLU A 3 -4.43 2.24 -2.19
C GLU A 3 -2.92 2.32 -2.05
N MET A 4 -2.19 1.85 -3.05
CA MET A 4 -0.79 2.19 -3.21
C MET A 4 -0.73 3.66 -3.63
N CYS A 5 -0.50 4.55 -2.67
CA CYS A 5 -0.40 5.98 -2.91
C CYS A 5 1.05 6.41 -2.95
N ILE A 6 1.55 6.78 -4.13
CA ILE A 6 2.58 7.82 -4.17
C ILE A 6 1.83 9.09 -3.80
N ARG A 7 1.87 9.47 -2.55
CA ARG A 7 1.34 10.76 -2.10
C ARG A 7 2.46 11.78 -2.17
N ASP A 8 2.30 12.69 -3.12
CA ASP A 8 2.99 13.98 -3.08
C ASP A 8 2.42 14.76 -1.88
N ARG A 9 2.97 14.53 -0.72
CA ARG A 9 2.73 15.38 0.43
C ARG A 9 3.76 16.49 0.38
N HIS A 10 3.40 17.62 -0.22
CA HIS A 10 4.10 18.87 0.00
C HIS A 10 3.99 19.19 1.50
N ILE A 11 4.93 18.67 2.27
CA ILE A 11 5.23 19.27 3.55
C ILE A 11 6.07 20.51 3.20
N ALA A 12 5.36 21.60 2.90
CA ALA A 12 5.96 22.88 3.11
C ALA A 12 6.29 22.91 4.61
N SER A 13 7.52 22.55 4.94
CA SER A 13 8.00 22.75 6.31
C SER A 13 7.90 24.24 6.53
N LYS A 14 6.82 24.67 7.14
CA LYS A 14 6.56 26.06 7.49
C LYS A 14 7.60 26.57 8.49
N ASN A 15 8.42 25.67 9.02
CA ASN A 15 9.48 25.99 9.97
C ASN A 15 10.83 25.95 9.27
N ALA A 16 11.74 26.79 9.71
CA ALA A 16 13.16 26.75 9.35
C ALA A 16 13.84 25.45 9.86
N ASP A 17 13.10 24.56 10.52
CA ASP A 17 13.57 23.34 11.14
C ASP A 17 13.59 22.19 10.12
N TYR A 18 14.77 21.93 9.58
CA TYR A 18 15.01 20.79 8.69
C TYR A 18 14.88 19.43 9.41
N GLY A 19 15.00 19.39 10.73
CA GLY A 19 14.88 18.19 11.55
C GLY A 19 13.44 17.75 11.80
N GLU A 20 12.42 18.52 11.41
CA GLU A 20 11.02 18.16 11.59
C GLU A 20 10.66 16.86 10.87
N SER A 21 11.14 16.68 9.63
CA SER A 21 10.92 15.46 8.87
C SER A 21 11.57 14.25 9.52
N GLU A 22 12.79 14.40 10.03
CA GLU A 22 13.50 13.32 10.73
C GLU A 22 12.78 12.92 12.00
N ARG A 23 12.36 13.89 12.84
CA ARG A 23 11.57 13.61 14.04
C ARG A 23 10.24 12.91 13.71
N TYR A 24 9.56 13.35 12.66
CA TYR A 24 8.32 12.69 12.22
C TYR A 24 8.53 11.21 11.86
N LEU A 25 9.66 10.88 11.27
CA LEU A 25 9.95 9.50 10.85
C LEU A 25 10.35 8.59 12.01
N ILE A 26 10.99 9.11 13.02
CA ILE A 26 11.59 8.33 14.11
C ILE A 26 10.65 8.17 15.31
N PHE A 27 9.90 9.21 15.64
CA PHE A 27 9.03 9.24 16.82
C PHE A 27 7.56 8.96 16.47
N GLN A 28 6.84 8.43 17.44
CA GLN A 28 5.39 8.23 17.33
C GLN A 28 4.67 9.57 17.27
N HIS A 29 3.70 9.67 16.37
CA HIS A 29 2.85 10.85 16.21
C HIS A 29 1.38 10.45 16.27
N ASN A 30 0.59 11.26 16.94
CA ASN A 30 -0.85 11.09 16.96
C ASN A 30 -1.42 11.36 15.57
N GLU A 31 -2.16 10.39 15.00
CA GLU A 31 -2.70 10.44 13.64
C GLU A 31 -3.60 11.65 13.38
N TYR A 32 -4.37 12.07 14.37
CA TYR A 32 -5.37 13.13 14.24
C TYR A 32 -4.77 14.52 14.43
N THR A 33 -3.89 14.66 15.39
CA THR A 33 -3.31 15.97 15.75
C THR A 33 -1.99 16.26 15.05
N GLN A 34 -1.33 15.24 14.49
CA GLN A 34 0.02 15.30 13.90
C GLN A 34 1.10 15.74 14.92
N LYS A 35 0.80 15.66 16.20
CA LYS A 35 1.73 16.02 17.27
C LYS A 35 2.49 14.78 17.75
N PRO A 36 3.74 14.92 18.19
CA PRO A 36 4.48 13.81 18.79
C PRO A 36 3.75 13.28 20.03
N VAL A 37 3.80 11.97 20.21
CA VAL A 37 3.33 11.32 21.44
C VAL A 37 4.43 11.46 22.49
N LEU A 38 4.04 11.88 23.69
CA LEU A 38 4.97 12.11 24.80
C LEU A 38 4.74 11.07 25.90
N ASP A 39 5.83 10.65 26.55
CA ASP A 39 5.78 9.85 27.77
C ASP A 39 5.38 10.70 28.99
N GLU A 40 5.30 10.07 30.17
CA GLU A 40 4.93 10.72 31.44
C GLU A 40 5.91 11.85 31.84
N ASN A 41 7.14 11.82 31.32
CA ASN A 41 8.17 12.82 31.58
C ASN A 41 8.24 13.90 30.49
N GLY A 42 7.36 13.87 29.50
CA GLY A 42 7.32 14.83 28.41
C GLY A 42 8.34 14.56 27.29
N HIS A 43 8.94 13.38 27.23
CA HIS A 43 9.83 13.00 26.13
C HIS A 43 9.03 12.36 24.98
N MET A 44 9.51 12.56 23.75
CA MET A 44 8.93 11.91 22.57
C MET A 44 9.18 10.41 22.62
N ILE A 45 8.14 9.63 22.30
CA ILE A 45 8.19 8.16 22.28
C ILE A 45 8.69 7.72 20.91
N LEU A 46 9.70 6.86 20.89
CA LEU A 46 10.21 6.26 19.67
C LEU A 46 9.19 5.29 19.06
N ARG A 47 9.24 5.15 17.74
CA ARG A 47 8.50 4.06 17.06
C ARG A 47 9.08 2.71 17.44
N ASP A 48 8.22 1.72 17.57
CA ASP A 48 8.62 0.35 17.94
C ASP A 48 9.50 -0.30 16.87
N GLU A 49 9.22 0.00 15.60
CA GLU A 49 9.97 -0.52 14.48
C GLU A 49 10.06 0.51 13.35
N TYR A 50 11.28 0.78 12.90
CA TYR A 50 11.55 1.60 11.73
C TYR A 50 12.93 1.25 11.16
N TYR A 51 13.11 1.49 9.86
CA TYR A 51 14.38 1.31 9.14
C TYR A 51 14.76 2.63 8.52
N LEU A 52 16.02 3.02 8.59
CA LEU A 52 16.49 4.34 8.18
C LEU A 52 17.79 4.24 7.38
N ASP A 53 17.80 4.84 6.18
CA ASP A 53 18.97 4.98 5.33
C ASP A 53 19.05 6.40 4.71
N GLY A 54 20.26 6.82 4.34
CA GLY A 54 20.51 8.07 3.63
C GLY A 54 20.93 7.83 2.18
N LEU A 55 20.50 8.72 1.28
CA LEU A 55 21.01 8.81 -0.08
C LEU A 55 21.73 10.15 -0.24
N ASN A 56 23.00 10.12 -0.64
CA ASN A 56 23.87 11.31 -0.81
C ASN A 56 24.02 12.17 0.46
N CYS A 57 23.72 11.62 1.62
CA CYS A 57 23.85 12.23 2.94
C CYS A 57 23.98 11.15 4.02
N ASP A 58 24.48 11.55 5.18
CA ASP A 58 24.40 10.72 6.37
C ASP A 58 22.96 10.81 6.94
N PRO A 59 22.28 9.69 7.21
CA PRO A 59 20.93 9.72 7.77
C PRO A 59 20.84 10.36 9.15
N PHE A 60 21.95 10.52 9.86
CA PHE A 60 21.98 11.12 11.19
C PHE A 60 22.18 12.64 11.17
N THR A 61 22.64 13.17 10.04
CA THR A 61 22.92 14.61 9.84
C THR A 61 22.17 15.20 8.64
N PHE A 62 21.15 14.49 8.14
CA PHE A 62 20.37 14.89 6.97
C PHE A 62 19.90 16.34 7.04
N ALA A 63 19.36 16.76 8.19
CA ALA A 63 18.84 18.12 8.38
C ALA A 63 19.93 19.19 8.21
N SER A 64 21.06 19.03 8.88
CA SER A 64 22.19 19.98 8.80
C SER A 64 22.82 19.99 7.42
N GLU A 65 23.03 18.85 6.78
CA GLU A 65 23.56 18.78 5.42
C GLU A 65 22.62 19.45 4.40
N CYS A 66 21.30 19.29 4.54
CA CYS A 66 20.32 19.98 3.70
C CYS A 66 20.39 21.50 3.91
N GLN A 67 20.53 21.95 5.15
CA GLN A 67 20.65 23.36 5.48
C GLN A 67 21.94 23.98 4.89
N GLU A 68 23.05 23.28 5.00
CA GLU A 68 24.33 23.70 4.40
C GLU A 68 24.24 23.85 2.89
N LEU A 69 23.71 22.83 2.20
CA LEU A 69 23.53 22.84 0.75
C LEU A 69 22.62 23.98 0.30
N ASN A 70 21.48 24.16 0.99
CA ASN A 70 20.54 25.21 0.66
C ASN A 70 21.14 26.61 0.90
N SER A 71 21.95 26.78 1.93
CA SER A 71 22.68 28.02 2.22
C SER A 71 23.76 28.30 1.17
N TYR A 72 24.50 27.25 0.74
CA TYR A 72 25.52 27.37 -0.31
C TYR A 72 24.94 27.89 -1.63
N TYR A 73 23.76 27.42 -2.03
CA TYR A 73 23.06 27.85 -3.24
C TYR A 73 22.19 29.10 -3.03
N HIS A 74 22.15 29.68 -1.83
CA HIS A 74 21.28 30.82 -1.46
C HIS A 74 19.80 30.56 -1.75
N LYS A 75 19.35 29.30 -1.54
CA LYS A 75 17.96 28.83 -1.75
C LYS A 75 17.31 28.51 -0.42
N ASN A 76 15.98 28.48 -0.43
CA ASN A 76 15.15 28.07 0.71
C ASN A 76 15.40 28.85 2.01
N GLN A 77 15.79 30.13 1.89
CA GLN A 77 16.06 31.00 3.02
C GLN A 77 14.79 31.56 3.66
N ASN A 78 13.70 31.66 2.87
CA ASN A 78 12.45 32.20 3.34
C ASN A 78 11.57 31.10 3.96
N PHE A 79 10.76 31.49 4.95
CA PHE A 79 9.85 30.58 5.66
C PHE A 79 8.88 29.83 4.75
N ASN A 80 8.33 30.48 3.73
CA ASN A 80 7.32 29.90 2.84
C ASN A 80 7.90 29.05 1.68
N GLU A 81 9.21 28.95 1.57
CA GLU A 81 9.83 28.14 0.52
C GLU A 81 9.80 26.65 0.86
N ILE A 82 9.55 25.82 -0.15
CA ILE A 82 9.55 24.37 0.00
C ILE A 82 10.99 23.89 0.21
N LYS A 83 11.27 23.29 1.35
CA LYS A 83 12.59 22.79 1.73
C LYS A 83 12.79 21.32 1.42
N SER A 84 11.73 20.53 1.48
CA SER A 84 11.76 19.10 1.19
C SER A 84 10.51 18.65 0.48
N HIS A 85 10.60 17.55 -0.26
CA HIS A 85 9.46 16.81 -0.80
C HIS A 85 9.41 15.46 -0.12
N HIS A 86 8.19 15.01 0.21
CA HIS A 86 7.97 13.76 0.92
C HIS A 86 7.11 12.82 0.08
N TYR A 87 7.68 11.69 -0.31
CA TYR A 87 7.02 10.63 -1.04
C TYR A 87 6.75 9.46 -0.10
N ILE A 88 5.64 8.77 -0.31
CA ILE A 88 5.27 7.59 0.47
C ILE A 88 4.88 6.48 -0.50
N ILE A 89 5.56 5.35 -0.41
CA ILE A 89 5.18 4.11 -1.09
C ILE A 89 4.54 3.23 -0.03
N SER A 90 3.24 2.95 -0.17
CA SER A 90 2.49 2.13 0.76
C SER A 90 2.14 0.80 0.09
N PHE A 91 2.48 -0.31 0.72
CA PHE A 91 2.21 -1.65 0.23
C PHE A 91 0.87 -2.17 0.76
N ASP A 92 0.27 -3.13 0.05
CA ASP A 92 -0.95 -3.79 0.50
C ASP A 92 -0.64 -4.63 1.75
N PRO A 93 -1.51 -4.66 2.76
CA PRO A 93 -1.39 -5.62 3.87
C PRO A 93 -1.19 -7.07 3.40
N LYS A 94 -1.80 -7.45 2.29
CA LYS A 94 -1.61 -8.76 1.66
C LYS A 94 -0.17 -9.01 1.20
N ASP A 95 0.58 -7.98 0.83
CA ASP A 95 1.98 -8.13 0.46
C ASP A 95 2.80 -8.68 1.63
N ARG A 96 2.48 -8.27 2.86
CA ARG A 96 3.06 -8.84 4.08
C ARG A 96 2.56 -10.26 4.31
N ASP A 97 1.23 -10.47 4.23
CA ASP A 97 0.59 -11.71 4.67
C ASP A 97 0.73 -12.83 3.64
N GLU A 98 0.57 -12.53 2.35
CA GLU A 98 0.58 -13.49 1.26
C GLU A 98 1.93 -13.54 0.51
N CYS A 99 2.59 -12.39 0.30
CA CYS A 99 3.85 -12.31 -0.45
C CYS A 99 5.10 -12.32 0.47
N GLY A 100 4.94 -12.23 1.79
CA GLY A 100 6.04 -12.27 2.75
C GLY A 100 6.92 -11.01 2.70
N LEU A 101 6.36 -9.85 2.33
CA LEU A 101 7.06 -8.59 2.39
C LEU A 101 7.36 -8.23 3.84
N THR A 102 8.59 -7.85 4.11
CA THR A 102 9.05 -7.43 5.44
C THR A 102 9.46 -5.97 5.43
N GLY A 103 9.55 -5.35 6.62
CA GLY A 103 10.00 -3.95 6.75
C GLY A 103 11.39 -3.73 6.15
N GLU A 104 12.30 -4.66 6.35
CA GLU A 104 13.65 -4.56 5.78
C GLU A 104 13.64 -4.66 4.25
N ARG A 105 12.86 -5.61 3.69
CA ARG A 105 12.77 -5.71 2.22
C ARG A 105 12.14 -4.45 1.62
N ALA A 106 11.10 -3.90 2.24
CA ALA A 106 10.50 -2.65 1.84
C ALA A 106 11.51 -1.49 1.89
N GLN A 107 12.36 -1.45 2.93
CA GLN A 107 13.45 -0.47 3.02
C GLN A 107 14.44 -0.58 1.86
N GLN A 108 14.86 -1.79 1.50
CA GLN A 108 15.75 -2.02 0.35
C GLN A 108 15.11 -1.59 -0.97
N LEU A 109 13.81 -1.89 -1.15
CA LEU A 109 13.04 -1.45 -2.31
C LEU A 109 12.94 0.07 -2.37
N GLY A 110 12.64 0.71 -1.25
CA GLY A 110 12.59 2.17 -1.14
C GLY A 110 13.93 2.84 -1.43
N LEU A 111 15.01 2.29 -0.91
CA LEU A 111 16.37 2.79 -1.17
C LEU A 111 16.75 2.62 -2.66
N THR A 112 16.43 1.48 -3.26
CA THR A 112 16.67 1.22 -4.68
C THR A 112 15.85 2.17 -5.55
N PHE A 113 14.58 2.38 -5.21
CA PHE A 113 13.72 3.34 -5.88
C PHE A 113 14.26 4.77 -5.77
N ALA A 114 14.70 5.18 -4.58
CA ALA A 114 15.25 6.52 -4.36
C ALA A 114 16.56 6.74 -5.15
N LYS A 115 17.46 5.74 -5.18
CA LYS A 115 18.70 5.79 -5.97
C LYS A 115 18.43 5.94 -7.46
N LYS A 116 17.39 5.28 -7.97
CA LYS A 116 17.03 5.35 -9.39
C LYS A 116 16.36 6.66 -9.75
N ASN A 117 15.42 7.14 -8.93
CA ASN A 117 14.53 8.25 -9.28
C ASN A 117 14.97 9.60 -8.73
N PHE A 118 15.79 9.64 -7.67
CA PHE A 118 16.29 10.87 -7.06
C PHE A 118 17.83 10.90 -6.92
N PRO A 119 18.61 10.42 -7.91
CA PRO A 119 20.05 10.15 -7.75
C PRO A 119 20.87 11.39 -7.36
N GLY A 120 20.42 12.58 -7.77
CA GLY A 120 21.11 13.84 -7.49
C GLY A 120 20.68 14.56 -6.21
N HIS A 121 19.67 14.05 -5.49
CA HIS A 121 19.19 14.67 -4.26
C HIS A 121 19.78 14.00 -3.01
N GLN A 122 19.89 14.79 -1.92
CA GLN A 122 19.98 14.22 -0.59
C GLN A 122 18.60 13.67 -0.23
N ALA A 123 18.55 12.45 0.27
CA ALA A 123 17.28 11.85 0.69
C ALA A 123 17.43 11.05 1.97
N LEU A 124 16.37 11.06 2.77
CA LEU A 124 16.19 10.19 3.93
C LEU A 124 15.11 9.17 3.58
N ILE A 125 15.43 7.88 3.67
CA ILE A 125 14.53 6.78 3.39
C ILE A 125 14.22 6.07 4.70
N CYS A 126 12.93 6.01 5.06
CA CYS A 126 12.51 5.38 6.30
C CYS A 126 11.29 4.50 6.08
N THR A 127 11.36 3.25 6.49
CA THR A 127 10.24 2.32 6.44
C THR A 127 9.61 2.16 7.80
N HIS A 128 8.28 2.18 7.82
CA HIS A 128 7.45 1.88 8.97
C HIS A 128 6.62 0.61 8.71
N THR A 129 6.38 -0.17 9.75
CA THR A 129 5.55 -1.38 9.71
C THR A 129 4.23 -1.22 10.48
N ASP A 130 4.03 -0.07 11.10
CA ASP A 130 2.89 0.33 11.92
C ASP A 130 1.85 1.13 11.13
N GLY A 131 1.37 0.61 10.00
CA GLY A 131 0.40 1.33 9.16
C GLY A 131 -0.80 1.86 9.94
N HIS A 132 -1.28 3.05 9.58
CA HIS A 132 -2.42 3.71 10.21
C HIS A 132 -3.67 2.80 10.25
N ASN A 133 -4.51 2.95 11.25
CA ASN A 133 -5.78 2.25 11.46
C ASN A 133 -5.65 0.74 11.71
N GLU A 134 -4.62 0.32 12.43
CA GLU A 134 -4.40 -1.10 12.73
C GLU A 134 -4.27 -1.98 11.46
N SER A 135 -4.12 -1.33 10.28
CA SER A 135 -3.97 -2.05 9.02
C SER A 135 -2.65 -2.82 8.96
N GLY A 136 -1.64 -2.36 9.72
CA GLY A 136 -0.31 -2.97 9.75
C GLY A 136 0.37 -3.00 8.38
N ASN A 137 -0.02 -2.11 7.45
CA ASN A 137 0.59 -2.02 6.15
C ASN A 137 1.99 -1.42 6.24
N ILE A 138 2.92 -2.03 5.53
CA ILE A 138 4.29 -1.53 5.42
C ILE A 138 4.30 -0.35 4.47
N HIS A 139 4.98 0.74 4.87
CA HIS A 139 5.11 1.91 4.01
C HIS A 139 6.49 2.55 4.13
N VAL A 140 7.01 3.01 3.00
CA VAL A 140 8.32 3.64 2.87
C VAL A 140 8.15 5.12 2.65
N HIS A 141 8.73 5.90 3.53
CA HIS A 141 8.86 7.35 3.40
C HIS A 141 10.18 7.68 2.71
N ILE A 142 10.13 8.54 1.70
CA ILE A 142 11.29 9.08 1.00
C ILE A 142 11.21 10.60 1.08
N VAL A 143 12.04 11.20 1.90
CA VAL A 143 12.12 12.66 2.07
C VAL A 143 13.35 13.16 1.35
N ILE A 144 13.17 13.94 0.29
CA ILE A 144 14.28 14.51 -0.48
C ILE A 144 14.46 15.99 -0.15
N ASN A 145 15.71 16.47 -0.11
CA ASN A 145 15.99 17.90 -0.15
C ASN A 145 15.46 18.48 -1.47
N SER A 146 14.74 19.59 -1.42
CA SER A 146 14.20 20.24 -2.61
C SER A 146 15.29 20.75 -3.58
N ILE A 147 16.52 20.91 -3.11
CA ILE A 147 17.66 21.32 -3.92
C ILE A 147 18.48 20.08 -4.33
N ARG A 148 18.83 20.02 -5.61
CA ARG A 148 19.70 18.96 -6.15
C ARG A 148 21.15 19.20 -5.70
N LYS A 149 21.78 18.16 -5.18
CA LYS A 149 23.18 18.18 -4.72
C LYS A 149 24.18 17.94 -5.85
N TYR A 150 23.86 17.02 -6.76
CA TYR A 150 24.73 16.61 -7.87
C TYR A 150 24.04 16.75 -9.21
N ASP A 151 24.81 17.04 -10.25
CA ASP A 151 24.35 16.94 -11.64
C ASP A 151 23.94 15.50 -11.96
N VAL A 152 22.89 15.36 -12.75
CA VAL A 152 22.41 14.07 -13.26
C VAL A 152 22.19 14.16 -14.78
N PRO A 153 22.12 13.06 -15.51
CA PRO A 153 21.67 13.06 -16.90
C PRO A 153 20.27 13.69 -17.03
N GLU A 154 20.01 14.30 -18.18
CA GLU A 154 18.67 14.75 -18.53
C GLU A 154 17.79 13.54 -18.82
N GLU A 155 16.59 13.53 -18.23
CA GLU A 155 15.62 12.46 -18.38
C GLU A 155 14.39 12.97 -19.18
N PRO A 156 13.69 12.09 -19.92
CA PRO A 156 12.58 12.49 -20.79
C PRO A 156 11.41 13.16 -20.07
N PHE A 157 11.28 12.97 -18.77
CA PHE A 157 10.22 13.59 -17.94
C PHE A 157 10.60 14.98 -17.43
N MET A 158 11.83 15.45 -17.62
CA MET A 158 12.26 16.81 -17.28
C MET A 158 11.71 17.80 -18.31
N GLU A 159 11.10 18.87 -17.84
CA GLU A 159 10.56 19.92 -18.70
C GLU A 159 11.63 20.94 -19.09
N TYR A 160 12.65 21.13 -18.24
CA TYR A 160 13.73 22.09 -18.43
C TYR A 160 15.10 21.45 -18.22
N ALA A 161 16.06 21.74 -19.09
CA ALA A 161 17.43 21.22 -19.00
C ALA A 161 18.12 21.55 -17.64
N CYS A 162 17.76 22.68 -17.01
CA CYS A 162 18.30 23.06 -15.70
C CYS A 162 17.85 22.14 -14.56
N GLU A 163 16.81 21.36 -14.74
CA GLU A 163 16.33 20.39 -13.73
C GLU A 163 17.35 19.27 -13.46
N SER A 164 18.25 19.01 -14.40
CA SER A 164 19.34 18.05 -14.27
C SER A 164 20.54 18.56 -13.45
N LYS A 165 20.62 19.88 -13.14
CA LYS A 165 21.79 20.54 -12.57
C LYS A 165 21.71 20.70 -11.06
N ALA A 166 22.87 20.60 -10.41
CA ALA A 166 23.02 20.91 -8.99
C ALA A 166 22.58 22.35 -8.66
N GLY A 167 22.01 22.54 -7.48
CA GLY A 167 21.50 23.84 -7.03
C GLY A 167 20.10 24.18 -7.53
N TYR A 168 19.51 23.40 -8.43
CA TYR A 168 18.14 23.62 -8.88
C TYR A 168 17.13 22.91 -7.99
N LYS A 169 15.95 23.52 -7.86
CA LYS A 169 14.85 22.97 -7.08
C LYS A 169 14.20 21.80 -7.82
N HIS A 170 13.81 20.80 -7.07
CA HIS A 170 13.03 19.68 -7.57
C HIS A 170 11.70 20.17 -8.17
N HIS A 171 11.44 19.75 -9.40
CA HIS A 171 10.21 20.05 -10.13
C HIS A 171 9.47 18.75 -10.43
N LEU A 172 8.26 18.63 -9.87
CA LEU A 172 7.39 17.47 -10.08
C LEU A 172 6.37 17.80 -11.18
N SER A 173 6.74 17.52 -12.43
CA SER A 173 5.82 17.61 -13.57
C SER A 173 4.80 16.45 -13.57
N THR A 174 3.73 16.58 -14.37
CA THR A 174 2.76 15.47 -14.55
C THR A 174 3.43 14.25 -15.17
N ALA A 175 4.37 14.45 -16.11
CA ALA A 175 5.13 13.38 -16.75
C ALA A 175 6.03 12.67 -15.74
N TYR A 176 6.72 13.42 -14.88
CA TYR A 176 7.55 12.85 -13.84
C TYR A 176 6.74 12.05 -12.82
N LEU A 177 5.58 12.56 -12.40
CA LEU A 177 4.69 11.82 -11.49
C LEU A 177 4.20 10.51 -12.12
N ALA A 178 3.87 10.52 -13.42
CA ALA A 178 3.49 9.30 -14.13
C ALA A 178 4.64 8.30 -14.21
N HIS A 179 5.87 8.78 -14.48
CA HIS A 179 7.09 7.96 -14.45
C HIS A 179 7.29 7.30 -13.07
N LEU A 180 7.23 8.08 -11.97
CA LEU A 180 7.37 7.54 -10.61
C LEU A 180 6.33 6.46 -10.29
N LYS A 181 5.09 6.64 -10.73
CA LYS A 181 4.03 5.65 -10.57
C LYS A 181 4.31 4.37 -11.35
N GLN A 182 4.75 4.48 -12.61
CA GLN A 182 5.14 3.33 -13.41
C GLN A 182 6.28 2.56 -12.75
N GLU A 183 7.31 3.25 -12.26
CA GLU A 183 8.44 2.63 -11.58
C GLU A 183 8.04 1.85 -10.31
N VAL A 184 7.05 2.34 -9.54
CA VAL A 184 6.50 1.59 -8.40
C VAL A 184 5.77 0.34 -8.88
N MET A 185 4.96 0.44 -9.94
CA MET A 185 4.24 -0.71 -10.49
C MET A 185 5.23 -1.78 -11.00
N ASP A 186 6.25 -1.37 -11.74
CA ASP A 186 7.29 -2.27 -12.26
C ASP A 186 8.08 -2.94 -11.13
N MET A 187 8.40 -2.18 -10.08
CA MET A 187 9.06 -2.69 -8.88
C MET A 187 8.20 -3.75 -8.19
N CYS A 188 6.92 -3.49 -7.97
CA CYS A 188 5.99 -4.43 -7.35
C CYS A 188 5.80 -5.69 -8.22
N GLN A 189 5.71 -5.53 -9.54
CA GLN A 189 5.61 -6.67 -10.46
C GLN A 189 6.85 -7.57 -10.37
N LYS A 190 8.04 -6.96 -10.40
CA LYS A 190 9.31 -7.69 -10.30
C LYS A 190 9.45 -8.46 -8.98
N GLU A 191 8.93 -7.90 -7.90
CA GLU A 191 8.96 -8.51 -6.57
C GLU A 191 7.82 -9.51 -6.33
N GLY A 192 6.90 -9.67 -7.28
CA GLY A 192 5.75 -10.56 -7.15
C GLY A 192 4.73 -10.08 -6.11
N LEU A 193 4.66 -8.77 -5.87
CA LEU A 193 3.70 -8.14 -4.97
C LEU A 193 2.36 -7.90 -5.67
N HIS A 194 1.33 -7.59 -4.91
CA HIS A 194 0.01 -7.28 -5.44
C HIS A 194 0.05 -6.05 -6.34
N GLN A 195 -0.56 -6.18 -7.52
CA GLN A 195 -0.56 -5.11 -8.50
C GLN A 195 -1.76 -4.18 -8.32
N VAL A 196 -1.48 -2.88 -8.31
CA VAL A 196 -2.50 -1.82 -8.32
C VAL A 196 -2.19 -0.89 -9.50
N ASP A 197 -3.18 -0.57 -10.31
CA ASP A 197 -3.03 0.41 -11.39
C ASP A 197 -3.04 1.83 -10.80
N LEU A 198 -1.85 2.45 -10.80
CA LEU A 198 -1.65 3.81 -10.30
C LEU A 198 -1.82 4.89 -11.39
N LEU A 199 -1.87 4.50 -12.66
CA LEU A 199 -1.94 5.41 -13.80
C LEU A 199 -3.36 5.69 -14.25
N THR A 200 -4.22 4.67 -14.21
CA THR A 200 -5.63 4.85 -14.54
C THR A 200 -6.32 5.69 -13.46
N PRO A 201 -7.01 6.76 -13.84
CA PRO A 201 -7.74 7.57 -12.90
C PRO A 201 -8.81 6.75 -12.16
N ALA A 202 -8.90 6.93 -10.86
CA ALA A 202 -9.84 6.20 -10.02
C ALA A 202 -11.30 6.49 -10.42
N GLU A 203 -12.11 5.42 -10.54
CA GLU A 203 -13.56 5.55 -10.78
C GLU A 203 -14.25 6.35 -9.67
N ARG A 204 -13.88 6.12 -8.43
CA ARG A 204 -14.29 6.89 -7.24
C ARG A 204 -13.06 7.54 -6.62
N LYS A 205 -12.99 8.88 -6.70
CA LYS A 205 -11.83 9.63 -6.20
C LYS A 205 -12.12 10.16 -4.80
N ILE A 206 -11.42 9.63 -3.80
CA ILE A 206 -11.44 10.13 -2.42
C ILE A 206 -10.09 10.83 -2.17
N THR A 207 -10.13 12.13 -1.87
CA THR A 207 -8.92 12.87 -1.53
C THR A 207 -8.56 12.67 -0.05
N GLU A 208 -7.28 12.78 0.31
CA GLU A 208 -6.83 12.71 1.70
C GLU A 208 -7.58 13.68 2.62
N LYS A 209 -7.79 14.91 2.14
CA LYS A 209 -8.58 15.91 2.88
C LYS A 209 -10.01 15.42 3.16
N GLU A 210 -10.63 14.74 2.22
CA GLU A 210 -11.97 14.17 2.38
C GLU A 210 -11.96 12.99 3.33
N TYR A 211 -10.98 12.11 3.20
CA TYR A 211 -10.79 10.97 4.11
C TYR A 211 -10.68 11.42 5.58
N TRP A 212 -9.79 12.37 5.85
CA TRP A 212 -9.64 12.90 7.21
C TRP A 212 -10.86 13.71 7.69
N ALA A 213 -11.57 14.38 6.79
CA ALA A 213 -12.83 15.06 7.13
C ALA A 213 -13.90 14.04 7.55
N GLN A 214 -13.99 12.90 6.84
CA GLN A 214 -14.92 11.83 7.17
C GLN A 214 -14.58 11.20 8.53
N ARG A 215 -13.32 10.89 8.80
CA ARG A 215 -12.90 10.31 10.09
C ARG A 215 -13.18 11.23 11.27
N ARG A 216 -12.76 12.50 11.16
CA ARG A 216 -13.06 13.50 12.22
C ARG A 216 -14.56 13.73 12.41
N GLY A 217 -15.32 13.67 11.31
CA GLY A 217 -16.78 13.78 11.35
C GLY A 217 -17.41 12.57 12.05
N GLN A 218 -16.94 11.36 11.75
CA GLN A 218 -17.40 10.12 12.38
C GLN A 218 -17.11 10.13 13.88
N GLU A 219 -15.90 10.47 14.30
CA GLU A 219 -15.54 10.56 15.71
C GLU A 219 -16.42 11.54 16.50
N LYS A 220 -16.73 12.69 15.89
CA LYS A 220 -17.66 13.66 16.53
C LYS A 220 -19.09 13.10 16.63
N LEU A 221 -19.54 12.42 15.58
CA LEU A 221 -20.86 11.81 15.55
C LEU A 221 -20.95 10.67 16.58
N ASP A 222 -19.92 9.85 16.72
CA ASP A 222 -19.88 8.76 17.69
C ASP A 222 -19.93 9.28 19.14
N LYS A 223 -19.16 10.34 19.45
CA LYS A 223 -19.21 11.02 20.74
C LYS A 223 -20.60 11.62 21.02
N PHE A 224 -21.22 12.21 20.01
CA PHE A 224 -22.58 12.76 20.14
C PHE A 224 -23.61 11.64 20.35
N ASN A 225 -23.52 10.56 19.57
CA ASN A 225 -24.40 9.40 19.66
C ASN A 225 -24.24 8.66 20.99
N GLN A 226 -23.04 8.63 21.55
CA GLN A 226 -22.80 8.06 22.87
C GLN A 226 -23.56 8.85 23.94
N LYS A 227 -23.49 10.19 23.93
CA LYS A 227 -24.25 11.04 24.85
C LYS A 227 -25.76 10.83 24.70
N MET A 228 -26.26 10.75 23.43
CA MET A 228 -27.68 10.47 23.20
C MET A 228 -28.11 9.12 23.81
N ARG A 229 -27.27 8.09 23.71
CA ARG A 229 -27.55 6.77 24.32
C ARG A 229 -27.54 6.84 25.86
N GLU A 230 -26.61 7.59 26.43
CA GLU A 230 -26.55 7.84 27.88
C GLU A 230 -27.83 8.56 28.39
N ASP A 231 -28.41 9.45 27.56
CA ASP A 231 -29.67 10.14 27.80
C ASP A 231 -30.92 9.30 27.41
N GLY A 232 -30.75 8.03 27.04
CA GLY A 232 -31.84 7.11 26.67
C GLY A 232 -32.44 7.35 25.28
N ILE A 233 -31.78 8.13 24.42
CA ILE A 233 -32.23 8.48 23.08
C ILE A 233 -31.52 7.58 22.04
N THR A 234 -32.28 6.93 21.16
CA THR A 234 -31.71 6.14 20.07
C THR A 234 -31.23 7.06 18.93
N PRO A 235 -29.92 7.04 18.57
CA PRO A 235 -29.39 7.86 17.49
C PRO A 235 -30.00 7.47 16.14
N LYS A 236 -30.42 8.46 15.33
CA LYS A 236 -30.93 8.26 13.98
C LYS A 236 -29.81 8.09 12.95
N GLU A 237 -28.72 8.83 13.12
CA GLU A 237 -27.56 8.78 12.23
C GLU A 237 -26.39 8.16 12.94
N THR A 238 -25.86 7.07 12.40
CA THR A 238 -24.71 6.35 12.95
C THR A 238 -23.47 6.47 12.07
N LYS A 239 -23.63 6.93 10.81
CA LYS A 239 -22.56 7.04 9.85
C LYS A 239 -22.46 8.47 9.31
N TYR A 240 -21.30 9.09 9.54
CA TYR A 240 -21.01 10.42 9.01
C TYR A 240 -20.77 10.35 7.50
N GLN A 241 -21.40 11.25 6.74
CA GLN A 241 -21.28 11.35 5.29
C GLN A 241 -20.71 12.72 4.92
N THR A 242 -19.63 12.75 4.13
CA THR A 242 -19.09 13.99 3.58
C THR A 242 -19.98 14.49 2.43
N GLU A 243 -19.98 15.80 2.16
CA GLU A 243 -20.73 16.38 1.03
C GLU A 243 -20.40 15.73 -0.33
N LYS A 244 -19.13 15.39 -0.55
CA LYS A 244 -18.72 14.68 -1.78
C LYS A 244 -19.21 13.24 -1.80
N GLN A 245 -19.25 12.56 -0.67
CA GLN A 245 -19.80 11.21 -0.59
C GLN A 245 -21.30 11.24 -0.83
N PHE A 246 -22.02 12.22 -0.28
CA PHE A 246 -23.42 12.44 -0.56
C PHE A 246 -23.67 12.65 -2.06
N LEU A 247 -22.85 13.48 -2.73
CA LEU A 247 -22.94 13.67 -4.19
C LEU A 247 -22.74 12.35 -4.94
N ARG A 248 -21.72 11.55 -4.59
CA ARG A 248 -21.48 10.25 -5.25
C ARG A 248 -22.66 9.32 -5.11
N ASP A 249 -23.18 9.16 -3.91
CA ASP A 249 -24.28 8.23 -3.63
C ASP A 249 -25.58 8.67 -4.33
N ALA A 250 -25.86 9.96 -4.37
CA ALA A 250 -27.00 10.52 -5.08
C ALA A 250 -26.86 10.34 -6.60
N ILE A 251 -25.68 10.60 -7.16
CA ILE A 251 -25.38 10.43 -8.59
C ILE A 251 -25.49 8.95 -8.98
N ASP A 252 -24.90 8.02 -8.21
CA ASP A 252 -24.99 6.58 -8.46
C ASP A 252 -26.46 6.11 -8.46
N SER A 253 -27.26 6.59 -7.49
CA SER A 253 -28.68 6.24 -7.40
C SER A 253 -29.49 6.81 -8.57
N ALA A 254 -29.23 8.06 -8.97
CA ALA A 254 -29.91 8.69 -10.08
C ALA A 254 -29.51 8.07 -11.44
N ALA A 255 -28.20 7.79 -11.63
CA ALA A 255 -27.66 7.17 -12.83
C ALA A 255 -28.18 5.76 -13.06
N GLY A 256 -28.43 5.00 -11.99
CA GLY A 256 -29.02 3.64 -12.08
C GLY A 256 -30.45 3.61 -12.65
N ILE A 257 -31.14 4.75 -12.68
CA ILE A 257 -32.55 4.85 -13.11
C ILE A 257 -32.68 5.63 -14.42
N ALA A 258 -31.91 6.72 -14.57
CA ALA A 258 -32.00 7.67 -15.66
C ALA A 258 -31.59 7.05 -17.01
N LYS A 259 -32.25 7.51 -18.09
CA LYS A 259 -32.01 7.08 -19.48
C LYS A 259 -31.46 8.20 -20.35
N SER A 260 -31.50 9.43 -19.84
CA SER A 260 -30.93 10.59 -20.50
C SER A 260 -30.39 11.60 -19.50
N PRO A 261 -29.50 12.51 -19.91
CA PRO A 261 -28.99 13.58 -19.04
C PRO A 261 -30.11 14.49 -18.47
N GLU A 262 -31.21 14.71 -19.21
CA GLU A 262 -32.35 15.52 -18.77
C GLU A 262 -33.11 14.80 -17.63
N GLU A 263 -33.39 13.51 -17.80
CA GLU A 263 -34.04 12.69 -16.76
C GLU A 263 -33.13 12.59 -15.52
N PHE A 264 -31.81 12.41 -15.72
CA PHE A 264 -30.82 12.40 -14.65
C PHE A 264 -30.81 13.73 -13.88
N SER A 265 -30.78 14.86 -14.57
CA SER A 265 -30.85 16.20 -13.97
C SER A 265 -32.10 16.37 -13.10
N LYS A 266 -33.25 15.93 -13.62
CA LYS A 266 -34.55 16.02 -12.93
C LYS A 266 -34.56 15.18 -11.66
N ILE A 267 -34.07 13.95 -11.71
CA ILE A 267 -33.98 13.05 -10.52
C ILE A 267 -33.07 13.65 -9.45
N LEU A 268 -31.92 14.21 -9.86
CA LEU A 268 -30.97 14.83 -8.93
C LEU A 268 -31.59 16.06 -8.23
N GLU A 269 -32.31 16.88 -8.95
CA GLU A 269 -32.94 18.08 -8.42
C GLU A 269 -34.13 17.75 -7.51
N GLU A 270 -35.07 16.91 -7.98
CA GLU A 270 -36.31 16.59 -7.26
C GLU A 270 -36.07 15.78 -6.00
N LYS A 271 -35.17 14.75 -6.07
CA LYS A 271 -34.96 13.82 -4.99
C LYS A 271 -33.86 14.25 -4.02
N TYR A 272 -32.78 14.87 -4.51
CA TYR A 272 -31.59 15.19 -3.73
C TYR A 272 -31.30 16.69 -3.63
N ARG A 273 -32.05 17.55 -4.31
CA ARG A 273 -31.82 19.01 -4.41
C ARG A 273 -30.42 19.35 -4.94
N ILE A 274 -29.85 18.49 -5.78
CA ILE A 274 -28.55 18.67 -6.40
C ILE A 274 -28.79 19.34 -7.77
N ILE A 275 -28.13 20.48 -8.00
CA ILE A 275 -28.18 21.14 -9.30
C ILE A 275 -27.07 20.56 -10.19
N PHE A 276 -27.48 19.97 -11.31
CA PHE A 276 -26.59 19.43 -12.32
C PHE A 276 -26.35 20.47 -13.43
N LYS A 277 -25.10 20.60 -13.88
CA LYS A 277 -24.69 21.51 -14.93
C LYS A 277 -23.70 20.88 -15.88
N ILE A 278 -23.95 21.04 -17.18
CA ILE A 278 -22.99 20.68 -18.23
C ILE A 278 -22.34 21.97 -18.74
N SER A 279 -21.03 22.07 -18.75
CA SER A 279 -20.30 23.21 -19.26
C SER A 279 -19.00 22.76 -19.93
N ARG A 280 -18.88 23.06 -21.24
CA ARG A 280 -17.69 22.66 -22.05
C ARG A 280 -17.38 21.16 -21.97
N GLY A 281 -18.40 20.31 -22.10
CA GLY A 281 -18.25 18.86 -22.00
C GLY A 281 -17.88 18.34 -20.59
N ARG A 282 -18.10 19.13 -19.53
CA ARG A 282 -17.81 18.74 -18.16
C ARG A 282 -19.07 18.73 -17.32
N TYR A 283 -19.29 17.62 -16.64
CA TYR A 283 -20.36 17.44 -15.69
C TYR A 283 -19.96 18.04 -14.33
N SER A 284 -20.86 18.81 -13.76
CA SER A 284 -20.64 19.52 -12.50
C SER A 284 -21.90 19.48 -11.64
N TYR A 285 -21.73 19.32 -10.34
CA TYR A 285 -22.79 19.08 -9.37
C TYR A 285 -22.70 20.10 -8.24
N LEU A 286 -23.80 20.71 -7.87
CA LEU A 286 -23.92 21.64 -6.76
C LEU A 286 -24.65 20.94 -5.60
N HIS A 287 -23.95 20.69 -4.52
CA HIS A 287 -24.53 20.18 -3.27
C HIS A 287 -25.47 21.24 -2.66
N PRO A 288 -26.60 20.88 -2.03
CA PRO A 288 -27.54 21.84 -1.44
C PRO A 288 -26.91 22.89 -0.52
N ASP A 289 -25.93 22.47 0.28
CA ASP A 289 -25.28 23.32 1.28
C ASP A 289 -24.01 24.02 0.75
N ARG A 290 -23.71 23.91 -0.54
CA ARG A 290 -22.52 24.54 -1.14
C ARG A 290 -22.85 25.70 -2.06
N LYS A 291 -21.90 26.64 -2.14
CA LYS A 291 -21.96 27.75 -3.10
C LYS A 291 -21.18 27.50 -4.40
N LYS A 292 -20.35 26.43 -4.42
CA LYS A 292 -19.48 26.13 -5.57
C LYS A 292 -19.74 24.73 -6.09
N TYR A 293 -19.80 24.59 -7.41
CA TYR A 293 -19.93 23.32 -8.09
C TYR A 293 -18.70 22.41 -7.85
N VAL A 294 -18.96 21.12 -7.75
CA VAL A 294 -17.95 20.07 -7.77
C VAL A 294 -17.99 19.40 -9.14
N THR A 295 -16.86 19.38 -9.86
CA THR A 295 -16.80 18.72 -11.17
C THR A 295 -16.79 17.20 -11.02
N GLY A 296 -17.33 16.46 -11.98
CA GLY A 296 -17.32 15.00 -12.02
C GLY A 296 -15.92 14.44 -11.81
N ARG A 297 -14.90 15.01 -12.47
CA ARG A 297 -13.48 14.64 -12.32
C ARG A 297 -12.96 14.69 -10.86
N ASN A 298 -13.53 15.57 -10.03
CA ASN A 298 -13.17 15.66 -8.62
C ASN A 298 -13.86 14.60 -7.74
N LEU A 299 -14.88 13.94 -8.28
CA LEU A 299 -15.59 12.83 -7.64
C LEU A 299 -15.05 11.47 -8.11
N GLY A 300 -14.54 11.40 -9.35
CA GLY A 300 -14.02 10.23 -10.03
C GLY A 300 -14.52 10.12 -11.48
N THR A 301 -13.90 9.25 -12.29
CA THR A 301 -14.25 9.08 -13.72
C THR A 301 -15.67 8.55 -13.90
N ARG A 302 -16.20 7.81 -12.93
CA ARG A 302 -17.59 7.31 -12.91
C ARG A 302 -18.65 8.43 -12.94
N TYR A 303 -18.26 9.65 -12.57
CA TYR A 303 -19.14 10.83 -12.48
C TYR A 303 -18.93 11.84 -13.62
N GLU A 304 -18.19 11.42 -14.67
CA GLU A 304 -17.96 12.18 -15.89
C GLU A 304 -18.90 11.72 -17.01
N GLU A 305 -18.95 12.51 -18.09
CA GLU A 305 -19.87 12.34 -19.21
C GLU A 305 -19.79 10.95 -19.83
N ASP A 306 -18.58 10.47 -20.17
CA ASP A 306 -18.38 9.21 -20.90
C ASP A 306 -18.97 8.00 -20.17
N PHE A 307 -18.77 7.94 -18.85
CA PHE A 307 -19.26 6.83 -18.04
C PHE A 307 -20.79 6.90 -17.89
N LEU A 308 -21.33 8.09 -17.58
CA LEU A 308 -22.77 8.27 -17.36
C LEU A 308 -23.57 8.06 -18.64
N MET A 309 -23.06 8.51 -19.77
CA MET A 309 -23.72 8.27 -21.07
C MET A 309 -23.79 6.77 -21.41
N LYS A 310 -22.73 6.00 -21.12
CA LYS A 310 -22.78 4.53 -21.26
C LYS A 310 -23.85 3.91 -20.37
N THR A 311 -23.91 4.35 -19.11
CA THR A 311 -24.90 3.87 -18.14
C THR A 311 -26.32 4.16 -18.62
N PHE A 312 -26.60 5.37 -19.13
CA PHE A 312 -27.91 5.73 -19.68
C PHE A 312 -28.29 4.89 -20.91
N MET A 313 -27.33 4.61 -21.78
CA MET A 313 -27.54 3.72 -22.93
C MET A 313 -27.85 2.27 -22.51
N GLU A 314 -27.18 1.77 -21.48
CA GLU A 314 -27.43 0.44 -20.93
C GLU A 314 -28.82 0.34 -20.28
N ASN A 315 -29.22 1.34 -19.53
CA ASN A 315 -30.56 1.44 -18.95
C ASN A 315 -31.65 1.44 -20.04
N THR A 316 -31.40 2.09 -21.17
CA THR A 316 -32.32 2.11 -22.31
C THR A 316 -32.40 0.75 -23.00
N LYS A 317 -31.25 0.06 -23.19
CA LYS A 317 -31.19 -1.27 -23.81
C LYS A 317 -31.81 -2.37 -22.94
N SER A 318 -31.69 -2.28 -21.62
CA SER A 318 -32.25 -3.27 -20.69
C SER A 318 -33.79 -3.30 -20.72
N LEU A 319 -34.43 -2.16 -20.99
CA LEU A 319 -35.87 -2.06 -21.16
C LEU A 319 -36.36 -2.59 -22.52
N SER A 320 -35.56 -2.42 -23.59
CA SER A 320 -35.89 -2.98 -24.90
C SER A 320 -35.80 -4.52 -24.91
N LYS A 321 -34.89 -5.11 -24.11
CA LYS A 321 -34.84 -6.56 -23.90
C LYS A 321 -36.01 -7.09 -23.07
N LYS A 322 -36.46 -6.39 -22.05
CA LYS A 322 -37.66 -6.77 -21.27
C LYS A 322 -38.95 -6.66 -22.05
N LYS A 323 -39.06 -5.81 -23.07
CA LYS A 323 -40.21 -5.72 -23.99
C LYS A 323 -40.18 -6.77 -25.10
N LYS A 324 -39.02 -7.37 -25.43
CA LYS A 324 -38.90 -8.42 -26.47
C LYS A 324 -39.09 -9.87 -25.95
N ASN A 325 -39.08 -10.09 -24.63
CA ASN A 325 -39.21 -11.44 -24.04
C ASN A 325 -40.65 -11.84 -23.72
N VAL A 326 -41.65 -11.26 -24.36
CA VAL A 326 -43.08 -11.65 -24.25
C VAL A 326 -43.62 -12.21 -25.57
N GLN A 327 -42.79 -12.57 -26.55
CA GLN A 327 -43.25 -13.31 -27.71
C GLN A 327 -42.17 -14.27 -28.21
N GLU A 328 -42.56 -15.56 -28.16
CA GLU A 328 -42.15 -16.72 -29.00
C GLU A 328 -40.77 -17.34 -28.80
N GLN A 329 -40.81 -18.54 -28.21
CA GLN A 329 -39.90 -19.63 -28.54
C GLN A 329 -40.27 -20.21 -29.90
N PRO A 330 -39.27 -20.69 -30.70
CA PRO A 330 -39.24 -22.10 -31.04
C PRO A 330 -37.86 -22.75 -30.84
N ILE A 331 -37.97 -23.99 -30.47
CA ILE A 331 -36.95 -25.02 -30.37
C ILE A 331 -36.44 -25.36 -31.77
N SER A 332 -35.14 -25.39 -32.03
CA SER A 332 -34.48 -26.40 -32.85
C SER A 332 -32.95 -26.27 -32.91
N ASP A 333 -32.31 -27.43 -32.83
CA ASP A 333 -31.03 -27.84 -33.39
C ASP A 333 -29.73 -27.49 -32.69
N THR A 334 -29.47 -28.28 -31.63
CA THR A 334 -28.12 -28.37 -31.00
C THR A 334 -27.40 -29.70 -31.32
N ALA A 335 -27.68 -30.32 -32.48
CA ALA A 335 -27.08 -31.63 -32.80
C ALA A 335 -25.91 -31.57 -33.81
N THR A 336 -25.65 -30.42 -34.44
CA THR A 336 -24.73 -30.40 -35.60
C THR A 336 -23.31 -29.85 -35.28
N ASN A 337 -23.11 -29.23 -34.09
CA ASN A 337 -21.83 -28.64 -33.77
C ASN A 337 -20.87 -29.50 -32.90
N LEU A 338 -21.30 -30.72 -32.52
CA LEU A 338 -20.48 -31.63 -31.72
C LEU A 338 -19.59 -32.55 -32.57
N GLN A 339 -19.89 -32.74 -33.86
CA GLN A 339 -19.14 -33.62 -34.75
C GLN A 339 -17.95 -32.97 -35.48
N GLN A 340 -17.85 -31.64 -35.48
CA GLN A 340 -16.70 -30.94 -36.10
C GLN A 340 -15.53 -30.67 -35.15
N ALA A 341 -15.68 -30.87 -33.86
CA ALA A 341 -14.62 -30.68 -32.86
C ALA A 341 -13.82 -31.97 -32.55
N LEU A 342 -14.18 -33.12 -33.14
CA LEU A 342 -13.56 -34.41 -32.82
C LEU A 342 -12.72 -35.00 -33.97
N SER A 343 -12.49 -34.26 -35.04
CA SER A 343 -11.67 -34.71 -36.16
C SER A 343 -10.49 -33.75 -36.45
N SER A 344 -9.52 -33.75 -35.56
CA SER A 344 -8.14 -33.38 -35.91
C SER A 344 -7.19 -34.30 -35.17
N ASP A 345 -6.85 -35.34 -35.91
CA ASP A 345 -5.74 -36.25 -35.66
C ASP A 345 -4.42 -35.49 -35.64
N SER A 346 -3.67 -35.62 -34.56
CA SER A 346 -2.21 -35.45 -34.60
C SER A 346 -1.56 -36.24 -33.47
N SER A 347 -0.74 -37.16 -33.90
CA SER A 347 0.06 -38.12 -33.14
C SER A 347 0.90 -37.49 -32.02
N PRO A 348 1.19 -38.23 -30.93
CA PRO A 348 1.97 -37.72 -29.83
C PRO A 348 3.47 -37.72 -30.17
N ILE A 349 4.08 -36.53 -30.15
CA ILE A 349 5.53 -36.38 -30.10
C ILE A 349 5.92 -36.44 -28.62
N PRO A 350 6.88 -37.29 -28.20
CA PRO A 350 7.33 -37.28 -26.80
C PRO A 350 8.19 -36.03 -26.55
N VAL A 351 7.66 -35.12 -25.76
CA VAL A 351 8.39 -33.93 -25.28
C VAL A 351 9.06 -34.30 -23.98
N PRO A 352 10.37 -34.06 -23.79
CA PRO A 352 11.06 -34.29 -22.50
C PRO A 352 10.47 -33.36 -21.47
N PHE A 353 10.06 -33.94 -20.33
CA PHE A 353 9.56 -33.19 -19.16
C PHE A 353 10.67 -32.33 -18.57
N ILE A 354 10.60 -31.04 -18.84
CA ILE A 354 11.33 -30.02 -18.09
C ILE A 354 10.35 -29.53 -17.01
N PHE A 355 10.72 -29.76 -15.75
CA PHE A 355 9.99 -29.26 -14.59
C PHE A 355 9.89 -27.73 -14.62
N ILE A 356 8.77 -27.22 -15.05
CA ILE A 356 8.38 -25.82 -14.89
C ILE A 356 7.30 -25.79 -13.84
N LYS A 357 7.40 -24.88 -12.86
CA LYS A 357 6.44 -24.56 -11.78
C LYS A 357 5.03 -25.09 -12.08
N SER A 358 4.50 -25.94 -11.22
CA SER A 358 3.21 -26.58 -11.45
C SER A 358 2.13 -25.52 -11.67
N ASP A 359 1.43 -25.61 -12.80
CA ASP A 359 0.25 -24.79 -13.12
C ASP A 359 -1.02 -25.29 -12.41
N LEU A 360 -0.84 -25.94 -11.24
CA LEU A 360 -1.94 -26.42 -10.42
C LEU A 360 -2.76 -25.25 -9.87
N ARG A 361 -4.07 -25.28 -10.16
CA ARG A 361 -5.04 -24.30 -9.71
C ARG A 361 -6.22 -25.00 -9.05
N LEU A 362 -6.92 -24.27 -8.19
CA LEU A 362 -8.14 -24.76 -7.58
C LEU A 362 -9.21 -25.10 -8.63
N VAL A 363 -9.86 -26.23 -8.46
CA VAL A 363 -11.07 -26.60 -9.18
C VAL A 363 -12.22 -25.68 -8.74
N ILE A 364 -12.90 -25.06 -9.70
CA ILE A 364 -13.97 -24.09 -9.44
C ILE A 364 -15.31 -24.84 -9.31
N ASP A 365 -16.01 -24.66 -8.21
CA ASP A 365 -17.36 -25.13 -8.06
C ASP A 365 -18.33 -24.32 -8.96
N LEU A 366 -18.91 -25.00 -9.96
CA LEU A 366 -19.82 -24.38 -10.90
C LEU A 366 -21.16 -23.99 -10.28
N GLN A 367 -21.56 -24.62 -9.17
CA GLN A 367 -22.79 -24.29 -8.47
C GLN A 367 -22.73 -23.00 -7.69
N THR A 368 -21.53 -22.64 -7.20
CA THR A 368 -21.30 -21.41 -6.44
C THR A 368 -20.74 -20.27 -7.30
N CYS A 369 -20.26 -20.56 -8.51
CA CYS A 369 -19.67 -19.56 -9.41
C CYS A 369 -20.74 -18.74 -10.15
N ILE A 370 -21.01 -17.53 -9.68
CA ILE A 370 -22.02 -16.61 -10.25
C ILE A 370 -21.79 -16.36 -11.75
N LYS A 371 -20.56 -16.21 -12.21
CA LYS A 371 -20.23 -16.03 -13.64
C LYS A 371 -20.57 -17.25 -14.48
N ALA A 372 -20.39 -18.47 -13.94
CA ALA A 372 -20.74 -19.69 -14.62
C ALA A 372 -22.25 -19.89 -14.71
N GLN A 373 -23.01 -19.41 -13.74
CA GLN A 373 -24.49 -19.40 -13.77
C GLN A 373 -25.06 -18.38 -14.76
N GLN A 374 -24.32 -17.30 -15.03
CA GLN A 374 -24.77 -16.21 -15.92
C GLN A 374 -24.34 -16.38 -17.38
N SER A 375 -23.36 -17.23 -17.68
CA SER A 375 -22.79 -17.41 -19.02
C SER A 375 -22.45 -18.87 -19.28
N GLU A 376 -23.19 -19.49 -20.21
CA GLU A 376 -22.98 -20.87 -20.61
C GLU A 376 -21.59 -21.10 -21.23
N ALA A 377 -21.10 -20.18 -22.06
CA ALA A 377 -19.77 -20.25 -22.64
C ALA A 377 -18.67 -20.21 -21.56
N TYR A 378 -18.85 -19.41 -20.51
CA TYR A 378 -17.95 -19.38 -19.39
C TYR A 378 -18.01 -20.67 -18.57
N ALA A 379 -19.19 -21.21 -18.33
CA ALA A 379 -19.39 -22.48 -17.65
C ALA A 379 -18.70 -23.65 -18.39
N GLN A 380 -18.79 -23.70 -19.71
CA GLN A 380 -18.09 -24.71 -20.54
C GLN A 380 -16.57 -24.57 -20.43
N LYS A 381 -16.05 -23.35 -20.48
CA LYS A 381 -14.62 -23.08 -20.29
C LYS A 381 -14.14 -23.53 -18.91
N VAL A 382 -14.91 -23.27 -17.85
CA VAL A 382 -14.59 -23.71 -16.48
C VAL A 382 -14.62 -25.22 -16.37
N LYS A 383 -15.62 -25.93 -16.96
CA LYS A 383 -15.65 -27.39 -16.99
C LYS A 383 -14.39 -28.00 -17.58
N LEU A 384 -13.95 -27.49 -18.73
CA LEU A 384 -12.72 -27.96 -19.37
C LEU A 384 -11.47 -27.68 -18.53
N THR A 385 -11.39 -26.50 -17.93
CA THR A 385 -10.30 -26.13 -17.03
C THR A 385 -10.28 -27.02 -15.78
N ASN A 386 -11.44 -27.29 -15.19
CA ASN A 386 -11.57 -28.19 -14.04
C ASN A 386 -11.09 -29.61 -14.35
N LEU A 387 -11.50 -30.18 -15.49
CA LEU A 387 -11.03 -31.49 -15.93
C LEU A 387 -9.50 -31.54 -16.07
N LYS A 388 -8.90 -30.51 -16.65
CA LYS A 388 -7.44 -30.38 -16.74
C LYS A 388 -6.80 -30.35 -15.34
N GLN A 389 -7.33 -29.56 -14.42
CA GLN A 389 -6.79 -29.44 -13.06
C GLN A 389 -6.95 -30.74 -12.26
N MET A 390 -8.07 -31.46 -12.43
CA MET A 390 -8.29 -32.76 -11.82
C MET A 390 -7.26 -33.79 -12.32
N ALA A 391 -7.02 -33.83 -13.65
CA ALA A 391 -6.00 -34.71 -14.24
C ALA A 391 -4.59 -34.38 -13.73
N GLN A 392 -4.25 -33.10 -13.63
CA GLN A 392 -2.96 -32.65 -13.09
C GLN A 392 -2.82 -32.99 -11.60
N THR A 393 -3.89 -32.90 -10.82
CA THR A 393 -3.91 -33.31 -9.41
C THR A 393 -3.63 -34.80 -9.24
N VAL A 394 -4.25 -35.65 -10.05
CA VAL A 394 -4.00 -37.10 -10.03
C VAL A 394 -2.59 -37.42 -10.44
N ALA A 395 -2.07 -36.79 -11.51
CA ALA A 395 -0.68 -36.96 -11.94
C ALA A 395 0.31 -36.56 -10.84
N TYR A 396 0.07 -35.43 -10.17
CA TYR A 396 0.89 -34.98 -9.05
C TYR A 396 0.96 -36.01 -7.91
N ILE A 397 -0.17 -36.59 -7.52
CA ILE A 397 -0.23 -37.63 -6.49
C ILE A 397 0.60 -38.86 -6.88
N GLN A 398 0.49 -39.30 -8.13
CA GLN A 398 1.23 -40.44 -8.65
C GLN A 398 2.74 -40.16 -8.76
N GLU A 399 3.13 -38.99 -9.24
CA GLU A 399 4.54 -38.60 -9.37
C GLU A 399 5.25 -38.50 -8.03
N HIS A 400 4.54 -38.10 -6.97
CA HIS A 400 5.10 -37.95 -5.62
C HIS A 400 4.93 -39.21 -4.75
N GLY A 401 4.30 -40.27 -5.29
CA GLY A 401 4.15 -41.55 -4.60
C GLY A 401 3.28 -41.49 -3.35
N TYR A 402 2.22 -40.65 -3.37
CA TYR A 402 1.24 -40.61 -2.29
C TYR A 402 0.18 -41.70 -2.48
N ASP A 403 0.45 -42.91 -2.03
CA ASP A 403 -0.41 -44.04 -2.24
C ASP A 403 -1.69 -43.99 -1.39
N THR A 404 -1.63 -43.33 -0.23
CA THR A 404 -2.76 -43.16 0.68
C THR A 404 -3.01 -41.70 1.05
N ARG A 405 -4.24 -41.43 1.50
CA ARG A 405 -4.60 -40.11 2.05
C ARG A 405 -3.73 -39.77 3.30
N ALA A 406 -3.35 -40.79 4.06
CA ALA A 406 -2.49 -40.62 5.24
C ALA A 406 -1.08 -40.15 4.85
N ASP A 407 -0.49 -40.71 3.79
CA ASP A 407 0.83 -40.31 3.28
C ASP A 407 0.80 -38.85 2.78
N PHE A 408 -0.24 -38.51 2.06
CA PHE A 408 -0.44 -37.13 1.60
C PHE A 408 -0.60 -36.14 2.76
N ASN A 409 -1.43 -36.46 3.76
CA ASN A 409 -1.62 -35.61 4.93
C ASN A 409 -0.32 -35.46 5.74
N ALA A 410 0.49 -36.50 5.84
CA ALA A 410 1.80 -36.42 6.47
C ALA A 410 2.74 -35.47 5.72
N ALA A 411 2.74 -35.52 4.37
CA ALA A 411 3.52 -34.61 3.54
C ALA A 411 3.06 -33.16 3.68
N LEU A 412 1.75 -32.92 3.71
CA LEU A 412 1.17 -31.58 3.92
C LEU A 412 1.57 -31.03 5.30
N THR A 413 1.37 -31.81 6.37
CA THR A 413 1.76 -31.40 7.73
C THR A 413 3.25 -31.12 7.86
N ASN A 414 4.10 -31.90 7.18
CA ASN A 414 5.52 -31.64 7.14
C ASN A 414 5.85 -30.32 6.42
N ALA A 415 5.22 -30.05 5.26
CA ALA A 415 5.41 -28.80 4.53
C ALA A 415 4.97 -27.59 5.36
N GLU A 416 3.83 -27.66 6.05
CA GLU A 416 3.37 -26.63 6.99
C GLU A 416 4.36 -26.37 8.12
N SER A 417 4.90 -27.44 8.69
CA SER A 417 5.92 -27.36 9.74
C SER A 417 7.20 -26.69 9.24
N GLN A 418 7.69 -27.06 8.04
CA GLN A 418 8.87 -26.46 7.44
C GLN A 418 8.66 -24.96 7.11
N THR A 419 7.52 -24.61 6.57
CA THR A 419 7.16 -23.19 6.31
C THR A 419 7.11 -22.38 7.61
N SER A 420 6.49 -22.93 8.65
CA SER A 420 6.41 -22.30 9.96
C SER A 420 7.80 -22.09 10.59
N LEU A 421 8.66 -23.10 10.51
CA LEU A 421 10.03 -23.04 11.01
C LEU A 421 10.87 -22.01 10.24
N ALA A 422 10.78 -22.00 8.92
CA ALA A 422 11.47 -21.02 8.07
C ALA A 422 11.01 -19.59 8.38
N ARG A 423 9.71 -19.39 8.56
CA ARG A 423 9.12 -18.09 8.97
C ARG A 423 9.67 -17.65 10.33
N LYS A 424 9.73 -18.55 11.30
CA LYS A 424 10.26 -18.24 12.63
C LYS A 424 11.73 -17.81 12.57
N LYS A 425 12.57 -18.56 11.84
CA LYS A 425 14.00 -18.21 11.66
C LYS A 425 14.17 -16.82 11.05
N MET A 426 13.39 -16.52 10.01
CA MET A 426 13.40 -15.21 9.35
C MET A 426 13.00 -14.10 10.32
N LYS A 427 11.92 -14.30 11.09
CA LYS A 427 11.43 -13.33 12.09
C LYS A 427 12.46 -13.08 13.20
N ASP A 428 13.18 -14.13 13.66
CA ASP A 428 14.24 -13.99 14.66
C ASP A 428 15.41 -13.15 14.12
N THR A 429 15.80 -13.36 12.86
CA THR A 429 16.83 -12.55 12.19
C THR A 429 16.39 -11.10 11.97
N GLU A 430 15.14 -10.88 11.62
CA GLU A 430 14.56 -9.53 11.49
C GLU A 430 14.56 -8.78 12.83
N GLN A 431 14.26 -9.47 13.93
CA GLN A 431 14.34 -8.87 15.25
C GLN A 431 15.80 -8.50 15.63
N GLN A 432 16.78 -9.31 15.23
CA GLN A 432 18.19 -8.96 15.41
C GLN A 432 18.58 -7.75 14.55
N LEU A 433 18.17 -7.70 13.28
CA LEU A 433 18.38 -6.55 12.38
C LEU A 433 17.77 -5.28 12.93
N LYS A 434 16.53 -5.36 13.46
CA LYS A 434 15.90 -4.24 14.14
C LYS A 434 16.78 -3.70 15.27
N ASN A 435 17.28 -4.58 16.13
CA ASN A 435 18.13 -4.19 17.25
C ASN A 435 19.44 -3.55 16.79
N VAL A 436 20.07 -4.08 15.74
CA VAL A 436 21.31 -3.53 15.18
C VAL A 436 21.06 -2.17 14.52
N ASN A 437 20.00 -2.03 13.72
CA ASN A 437 19.63 -0.77 13.09
C ASN A 437 19.37 0.33 14.14
N GLU A 438 18.67 0.00 15.21
CA GLU A 438 18.43 0.92 16.32
C GLU A 438 19.74 1.33 17.01
N GLN A 439 20.67 0.40 17.22
CA GLN A 439 22.00 0.73 17.76
C GLN A 439 22.80 1.60 16.82
N ILE A 440 22.79 1.34 15.52
CA ILE A 440 23.41 2.19 14.49
C ILE A 440 22.87 3.61 14.57
N HIS A 441 21.55 3.73 14.60
CA HIS A 441 20.87 5.01 14.65
C HIS A 441 21.30 5.85 15.84
N PHE A 442 21.17 5.30 17.05
CA PHE A 442 21.50 6.07 18.26
C PHE A 442 23.00 6.32 18.44
N THR A 443 23.84 5.36 18.02
CA THR A 443 25.29 5.60 18.02
C THR A 443 25.65 6.71 17.03
N GLY A 444 25.02 6.75 15.86
CA GLY A 444 25.21 7.81 14.87
C GLY A 444 24.81 9.18 15.42
N GLN A 445 23.61 9.31 16.00
CA GLN A 445 23.15 10.55 16.62
C GLN A 445 24.04 11.00 17.77
N TYR A 446 24.45 10.08 18.63
CA TYR A 446 25.37 10.37 19.71
C TYR A 446 26.69 10.94 19.19
N LEU A 447 27.29 10.32 18.17
CA LEU A 447 28.54 10.78 17.59
C LEU A 447 28.39 12.10 16.85
N ALA A 448 27.30 12.30 16.09
CA ALA A 448 27.04 13.51 15.33
C ALA A 448 26.96 14.76 16.21
N TYR A 449 26.31 14.64 17.36
CA TYR A 449 26.03 15.81 18.22
C TYR A 449 26.87 15.87 19.50
N LYS A 450 27.85 14.95 19.66
CA LYS A 450 28.73 14.91 20.83
C LYS A 450 29.48 16.22 21.07
N ASP A 451 30.02 16.81 20.04
CA ASP A 451 30.79 18.03 20.12
C ASP A 451 29.89 19.25 20.39
N LEU A 452 28.72 19.31 19.80
CA LEU A 452 27.71 20.32 20.08
C LEU A 452 27.25 20.28 21.54
N TYR A 453 27.02 19.07 22.08
CA TYR A 453 26.67 18.90 23.49
C TYR A 453 27.83 19.31 24.42
N ALA A 454 29.07 19.06 24.03
CA ALA A 454 30.24 19.53 24.79
C ALA A 454 30.33 21.08 24.80
N GLN A 455 30.00 21.77 23.70
CA GLN A 455 29.88 23.22 23.62
C GLN A 455 28.73 23.73 24.50
N TYR A 456 27.57 23.09 24.45
CA TYR A 456 26.44 23.42 25.35
C TYR A 456 26.84 23.38 26.81
N ARG A 457 27.55 22.35 27.27
CA ARG A 457 28.02 22.22 28.64
C ARG A 457 29.00 23.32 29.07
N LYS A 458 29.77 23.85 28.14
CA LYS A 458 30.74 24.93 28.37
C LYS A 458 30.16 26.34 28.19
N SER A 459 28.98 26.45 27.60
CA SER A 459 28.34 27.75 27.32
C SER A 459 28.01 28.50 28.61
N ARG A 460 28.26 29.82 28.60
CA ARG A 460 27.91 30.74 29.68
C ARG A 460 26.39 30.98 29.75
N ASN A 461 25.69 30.95 28.61
CA ASN A 461 24.25 31.14 28.53
C ASN A 461 23.60 29.86 27.97
N ARG A 462 23.47 28.86 28.85
CA ARG A 462 22.94 27.53 28.46
C ARG A 462 21.50 27.56 27.92
N ASN A 463 20.65 28.41 28.49
CA ASN A 463 19.24 28.48 28.08
C ASN A 463 19.14 29.01 26.64
N LYS A 464 19.87 30.08 26.28
CA LYS A 464 19.87 30.60 24.92
C LYS A 464 20.45 29.59 23.94
N PHE A 465 21.58 28.98 24.30
CA PHE A 465 22.22 27.95 23.46
C PHE A 465 21.29 26.74 23.27
N TYR A 466 20.56 26.32 24.31
CA TYR A 466 19.58 25.22 24.23
C TYR A 466 18.45 25.55 23.28
N GLU A 467 17.85 26.73 23.36
CA GLU A 467 16.76 27.14 22.46
C GLU A 467 17.22 27.26 21.00
N GLU A 468 18.47 27.69 20.76
CA GLU A 468 19.06 27.76 19.42
C GLU A 468 19.32 26.37 18.82
N HIS A 469 19.64 25.36 19.63
CA HIS A 469 20.01 23.99 19.22
C HIS A 469 19.13 22.92 19.84
N LYS A 470 17.89 23.24 20.09
CA LYS A 470 16.95 22.38 20.84
C LYS A 470 16.76 21.00 20.18
N ALA A 471 16.71 20.98 18.84
CA ALA A 471 16.50 19.75 18.10
C ALA A 471 17.68 18.78 18.27
N GLU A 472 18.89 19.27 18.02
CA GLU A 472 20.11 18.49 18.04
C GLU A 472 20.46 18.00 19.46
N LEU A 473 20.27 18.89 20.45
CA LEU A 473 20.49 18.54 21.86
C LEU A 473 19.49 17.50 22.35
N SER A 474 18.22 17.62 21.96
CA SER A 474 17.19 16.64 22.29
C SER A 474 17.48 15.26 21.66
N LEU A 475 17.95 15.24 20.42
CA LEU A 475 18.35 13.99 19.75
C LEU A 475 19.56 13.34 20.45
N TYR A 476 20.56 14.13 20.82
CA TYR A 476 21.72 13.65 21.55
C TYR A 476 21.34 13.05 22.92
N GLU A 477 20.51 13.76 23.69
CA GLU A 477 20.08 13.31 25.02
C GLU A 477 19.27 12.02 24.95
N THR A 478 18.38 11.92 23.95
CA THR A 478 17.63 10.69 23.67
C THR A 478 18.58 9.53 23.30
N ALA A 479 19.51 9.77 22.39
CA ALA A 479 20.48 8.77 21.99
C ALA A 479 21.32 8.29 23.17
N LEU A 480 21.81 9.20 24.00
CA LEU A 480 22.59 8.86 25.18
C LEU A 480 21.81 8.02 26.19
N ARG A 481 20.51 8.33 26.40
CA ARG A 481 19.62 7.55 27.27
C ARG A 481 19.45 6.12 26.77
N VAL A 482 19.03 5.96 25.51
CA VAL A 482 18.78 4.65 24.91
C VAL A 482 20.06 3.79 24.87
N LEU A 483 21.19 4.38 24.51
CA LEU A 483 22.47 3.67 24.50
C LEU A 483 22.89 3.22 25.90
N LYS A 484 22.65 4.01 26.93
CA LYS A 484 22.91 3.62 28.33
C LYS A 484 22.02 2.46 28.80
N GLU A 485 20.74 2.51 28.47
CA GLU A 485 19.79 1.44 28.78
C GLU A 485 20.18 0.12 28.12
N LYS A 486 20.55 0.17 26.84
CA LYS A 486 20.91 -1.05 26.08
C LYS A 486 22.30 -1.60 26.39
N SER A 487 23.24 -0.76 26.78
CA SER A 487 24.60 -1.20 27.04
C SER A 487 24.78 -1.93 28.37
N ASN A 488 23.82 -1.83 29.30
CA ASN A 488 23.95 -2.37 30.66
C ASN A 488 25.33 -2.10 31.29
N GLY A 489 25.92 -0.94 30.97
CA GLY A 489 27.26 -0.56 31.46
C GLY A 489 28.45 -1.15 30.68
N GLN A 490 28.21 -1.87 29.59
CA GLN A 490 29.26 -2.36 28.70
C GLN A 490 29.71 -1.29 27.70
N LYS A 491 30.90 -1.49 27.11
CA LYS A 491 31.43 -0.60 26.08
C LYS A 491 30.58 -0.70 24.81
N LEU A 492 30.14 0.43 24.29
CA LEU A 492 29.38 0.51 23.05
C LEU A 492 30.18 -0.07 21.87
N PRO A 493 29.56 -0.87 21.00
CA PRO A 493 30.19 -1.34 19.78
C PRO A 493 30.53 -0.16 18.85
N SER A 494 31.56 -0.33 18.04
CA SER A 494 31.92 0.70 17.06
C SER A 494 30.92 0.72 15.91
N MET A 495 30.74 1.90 15.26
CA MET A 495 29.88 2.00 14.05
C MET A 495 30.28 0.99 12.98
N LYS A 496 31.58 0.78 12.76
CA LYS A 496 32.08 -0.22 11.80
C LYS A 496 31.60 -1.63 12.14
N SER A 497 31.69 -2.03 13.42
CA SER A 497 31.22 -3.34 13.87
C SER A 497 29.70 -3.51 13.71
N LEU A 498 28.93 -2.44 13.97
CA LEU A 498 27.48 -2.47 13.80
C LEU A 498 27.08 -2.61 12.32
N TYR A 499 27.74 -1.92 11.41
CA TYR A 499 27.50 -2.09 9.98
C TYR A 499 27.90 -3.48 9.48
N GLN A 500 29.01 -4.04 9.94
CA GLN A 500 29.41 -5.41 9.60
C GLN A 500 28.37 -6.44 10.08
N GLU A 501 27.83 -6.25 11.27
CA GLU A 501 26.79 -7.15 11.79
C GLU A 501 25.46 -6.97 11.02
N LYS A 502 25.10 -5.73 10.66
CA LYS A 502 23.96 -5.46 9.78
C LYS A 502 24.10 -6.19 8.44
N ASP A 503 25.26 -6.07 7.79
CA ASP A 503 25.51 -6.71 6.49
C ASP A 503 25.40 -8.25 6.61
N ARG A 504 26.02 -8.84 7.64
CA ARG A 504 25.93 -10.28 7.92
C ARG A 504 24.49 -10.75 8.12
N LEU A 505 23.70 -10.04 8.91
CA LEU A 505 22.30 -10.38 9.17
C LEU A 505 21.44 -10.18 7.93
N THR A 506 21.74 -9.19 7.10
CA THR A 506 21.03 -8.94 5.84
C THR A 506 21.27 -10.08 4.85
N GLU A 507 22.51 -10.55 4.71
CA GLU A 507 22.84 -11.72 3.88
C GLU A 507 22.14 -12.98 4.39
N LEU A 508 22.22 -13.24 5.70
CA LEU A 508 21.55 -14.39 6.33
C LEU A 508 20.03 -14.36 6.07
N ARG A 509 19.44 -13.20 6.20
CA ARG A 509 18.01 -13.04 5.97
C ARG A 509 17.62 -13.27 4.50
N GLU A 510 18.43 -12.88 3.52
CA GLU A 510 18.13 -13.16 2.11
C GLU A 510 18.16 -14.67 1.83
N VAL A 511 19.07 -15.41 2.42
CA VAL A 511 19.08 -16.88 2.34
C VAL A 511 17.82 -17.47 2.97
N GLN A 512 17.47 -17.05 4.19
CA GLN A 512 16.26 -17.51 4.88
C GLN A 512 14.97 -17.14 4.15
N ARG A 513 14.95 -16.02 3.46
CA ARG A 513 13.84 -15.60 2.61
C ARG A 513 13.65 -16.54 1.43
N SER A 514 14.74 -16.90 0.76
CA SER A 514 14.70 -17.88 -0.34
C SER A 514 14.15 -19.22 0.15
N ASP A 515 14.62 -19.69 1.30
CA ASP A 515 14.15 -20.94 1.92
C ASP A 515 12.66 -20.86 2.27
N PHE A 516 12.23 -19.76 2.88
CA PHE A 516 10.82 -19.54 3.22
C PHE A 516 9.92 -19.57 1.98
N TYR A 517 10.30 -18.89 0.91
CA TYR A 517 9.51 -18.91 -0.32
C TYR A 517 9.44 -20.30 -0.95
N SER A 518 10.54 -21.06 -0.94
CA SER A 518 10.55 -22.44 -1.42
C SER A 518 9.58 -23.32 -0.64
N HIS A 519 9.63 -23.28 0.69
CA HIS A 519 8.74 -24.07 1.54
C HIS A 519 7.28 -23.62 1.43
N ARG A 520 7.02 -22.31 1.36
CA ARG A 520 5.68 -21.76 1.18
C ARG A 520 5.06 -22.19 -0.16
N ASP A 521 5.84 -22.15 -1.23
CA ASP A 521 5.36 -22.52 -2.56
C ASP A 521 5.02 -24.03 -2.58
N GLN A 522 5.83 -24.87 -1.93
CA GLN A 522 5.55 -26.28 -1.76
C GLN A 522 4.29 -26.54 -0.91
N GLU A 523 4.12 -25.85 0.21
CA GLU A 523 2.92 -25.93 1.04
C GLU A 523 1.68 -25.52 0.25
N ARG A 524 1.75 -24.40 -0.50
CA ARG A 524 0.65 -23.90 -1.32
C ARG A 524 0.24 -24.91 -2.39
N GLU A 525 1.22 -25.56 -3.01
CA GLU A 525 0.97 -26.60 -4.00
C GLU A 525 0.23 -27.78 -3.38
N LEU A 526 0.71 -28.32 -2.25
CA LEU A 526 0.06 -29.38 -1.52
C LEU A 526 -1.35 -29.00 -1.04
N ARG A 527 -1.56 -27.79 -0.53
CA ARG A 527 -2.90 -27.32 -0.17
C ARG A 527 -3.84 -27.23 -1.38
N THR A 528 -3.32 -26.86 -2.55
CA THR A 528 -4.12 -26.85 -3.79
C THR A 528 -4.51 -28.27 -4.19
N VAL A 529 -3.57 -29.23 -4.09
CA VAL A 529 -3.83 -30.65 -4.32
C VAL A 529 -4.86 -31.17 -3.34
N ASP A 530 -4.74 -30.84 -2.06
CA ASP A 530 -5.69 -31.22 -0.99
C ASP A 530 -7.12 -30.79 -1.30
N ALA A 531 -7.30 -29.52 -1.58
CA ALA A 531 -8.60 -28.96 -1.94
C ALA A 531 -9.18 -29.60 -3.21
N ASN A 532 -8.34 -29.87 -4.22
CA ASN A 532 -8.76 -30.55 -5.43
C ASN A 532 -9.16 -32.02 -5.19
N ILE A 533 -8.44 -32.73 -4.31
CA ILE A 533 -8.80 -34.10 -3.89
C ILE A 533 -10.19 -34.11 -3.25
N ASP A 534 -10.45 -33.19 -2.32
CA ASP A 534 -11.75 -33.11 -1.65
C ASP A 534 -12.89 -32.81 -2.63
N MET A 535 -12.65 -31.94 -3.62
CA MET A 535 -13.60 -31.67 -4.72
C MET A 535 -13.82 -32.90 -5.61
N ILE A 536 -12.76 -33.66 -5.95
CA ILE A 536 -12.85 -34.89 -6.74
C ILE A 536 -13.67 -35.95 -5.98
N LEU A 537 -13.49 -36.07 -4.68
CA LEU A 537 -14.18 -37.00 -3.80
C LEU A 537 -15.62 -36.54 -3.42
N GLY A 538 -16.06 -35.38 -3.91
CA GLY A 538 -17.37 -34.82 -3.63
C GLY A 538 -17.57 -34.36 -2.18
N LYS A 539 -16.52 -34.18 -1.42
CA LYS A 539 -16.58 -33.54 -0.09
C LYS A 539 -16.81 -32.07 -0.26
N LYS A 540 -17.86 -31.51 0.32
CA LYS A 540 -18.05 -30.07 0.39
C LYS A 540 -16.97 -29.51 1.30
N PRO A 541 -16.31 -28.37 0.93
CA PRO A 541 -15.43 -27.70 1.86
C PRO A 541 -16.22 -27.37 3.13
N GLU A 542 -15.79 -27.89 4.27
CA GLU A 542 -16.27 -27.42 5.56
C GLU A 542 -15.93 -25.94 5.61
N GLN A 543 -16.95 -25.09 5.72
CA GLN A 543 -16.76 -23.70 6.08
C GLN A 543 -16.19 -23.71 7.49
N GLU A 544 -14.87 -23.64 7.62
CA GLU A 544 -14.25 -23.35 8.90
C GLU A 544 -14.78 -22.00 9.36
N HIS A 545 -15.67 -22.05 10.34
CA HIS A 545 -16.08 -20.95 11.17
C HIS A 545 -14.83 -20.43 11.91
N HIS A 546 -14.09 -19.54 11.28
CA HIS A 546 -13.20 -18.62 11.98
C HIS A 546 -14.00 -17.44 12.54
N ILE A 547 -14.99 -17.77 13.38
CA ILE A 547 -15.62 -16.82 14.28
C ILE A 547 -15.83 -17.58 15.59
N GLU A 548 -14.86 -17.48 16.48
CA GLU A 548 -15.01 -17.61 17.94
C GLU A 548 -13.66 -17.90 18.59
N LYS A 549 -12.82 -16.88 18.67
CA LYS A 549 -11.75 -16.79 19.68
C LYS A 549 -11.23 -15.36 19.82
N GLU A 550 -12.12 -14.40 19.94
CA GLU A 550 -11.82 -13.08 20.52
C GLU A 550 -12.98 -12.59 21.38
N GLN A 551 -13.36 -13.39 22.36
CA GLN A 551 -14.08 -12.91 23.53
C GLN A 551 -13.62 -13.78 24.69
N ASN A 552 -12.44 -13.43 25.24
CA ASN A 552 -12.02 -13.73 26.60
C ASN A 552 -10.48 -13.64 26.66
N LEU A 553 -9.97 -12.42 26.76
CA LEU A 553 -8.81 -12.06 27.60
C LEU A 553 -8.66 -10.55 27.56
#